data_48bde0a8fc795c28b2fc92551d340d27
#
_entry.id   48bde0a8fc795c28b2fc92551d340d27
#
_cell.length_a   1.000
_cell.length_b   1.000
_cell.length_c   1.000
_cell.angle_alpha   90.00
_cell.angle_beta   90.00
_cell.angle_gamma   90.00
#
_symmetry.space_group_name_H-M   'P 1'
#
loop_
_entity.id
_entity.type
_entity.pdbx_description
1 polymer ?
#
loop_
_entity_poly.entity_id
_entity_poly.type
_entity_poly.pdbx_seq_one_letter_code
_entity_poly.pdbx_strand_id
1 'polypeptide(L)'
;MRHLIRAAALAVAVVLAAVLVPASPASARVDSRTRPIIFVHGLDPDWDFDASSNCANWNQLMTALRDWGHNAPMHTMKYYAQDTNCTDSMGSTDQNTSIWTLGYLLADWIWDHYTVRGIPVDIVGHSMGGLIARAALANTGAPGWPQYLLVEDVVTLGTPHQGSDSAYGCWYTQCEELRPNSAFLQSLPENPQGYGGTDWTLVGSDSDLHVQQSGVGMTAAHKVMYLYPDYGHSDYYTDTSPLEDADVHWNNGAGWYAWYSALRVGKWTDYALTFGTY
;
A
#
# COMPACT_ATOMS: atom_id res chain seq x y z
N MET A 1 -18.45 -70.61 -40.87
CA MET A 1 -17.91 -70.43 -39.53
C MET A 1 -17.43 -69.02 -39.41
N ARG A 2 -18.22 -68.15 -38.73
CA ARG A 2 -17.90 -66.70 -38.58
C ARG A 2 -17.52 -66.49 -37.12
N HIS A 3 -16.27 -66.11 -36.86
CA HIS A 3 -15.79 -65.78 -35.56
C HIS A 3 -16.07 -64.26 -35.27
N LEU A 4 -16.92 -64.01 -34.33
CA LEU A 4 -17.16 -62.66 -33.82
C LEU A 4 -16.14 -62.38 -32.69
N ILE A 5 -15.25 -61.42 -32.95
CA ILE A 5 -14.33 -60.84 -31.95
C ILE A 5 -15.08 -59.72 -31.24
N ARG A 6 -15.35 -59.90 -29.94
CA ARG A 6 -15.89 -58.85 -29.08
C ARG A 6 -14.72 -58.05 -28.48
N ALA A 7 -14.56 -56.81 -28.90
CA ALA A 7 -13.68 -55.87 -28.26
C ALA A 7 -14.34 -55.30 -27.00
N ALA A 8 -13.74 -55.51 -25.82
CA ALA A 8 -14.15 -54.90 -24.58
C ALA A 8 -13.43 -53.55 -24.44
N ALA A 9 -14.17 -52.44 -24.45
CA ALA A 9 -13.64 -51.12 -24.15
C ALA A 9 -13.61 -50.94 -22.62
N LEU A 10 -12.41 -50.82 -22.06
CA LEU A 10 -12.23 -50.41 -20.66
C LEU A 10 -12.34 -48.88 -20.61
N ALA A 11 -13.38 -48.38 -19.99
CA ALA A 11 -13.50 -46.95 -19.63
C ALA A 11 -12.76 -46.71 -18.31
N VAL A 12 -11.64 -46.02 -18.35
CA VAL A 12 -10.94 -45.51 -17.14
C VAL A 12 -11.59 -44.19 -16.72
N ALA A 13 -12.38 -44.25 -15.65
CA ALA A 13 -12.92 -43.04 -15.01
C ALA A 13 -11.82 -42.44 -14.13
N VAL A 14 -11.25 -41.30 -14.55
CA VAL A 14 -10.37 -40.49 -13.74
C VAL A 14 -11.25 -39.66 -12.78
N VAL A 15 -11.31 -40.05 -11.52
CA VAL A 15 -11.94 -39.26 -10.46
C VAL A 15 -10.95 -38.16 -10.05
N LEU A 16 -11.15 -36.93 -10.53
CA LEU A 16 -10.50 -35.75 -9.96
C LEU A 16 -11.09 -35.50 -8.56
N ALA A 17 -10.38 -35.91 -7.53
CA ALA A 17 -10.67 -35.45 -6.17
C ALA A 17 -10.27 -33.97 -6.08
N ALA A 18 -11.26 -33.07 -6.17
CA ALA A 18 -11.07 -31.67 -5.81
C ALA A 18 -10.78 -31.64 -4.29
N VAL A 19 -9.52 -31.38 -3.94
CA VAL A 19 -9.15 -31.07 -2.56
C VAL A 19 -9.77 -29.69 -2.27
N LEU A 20 -10.93 -29.71 -1.64
CA LEU A 20 -11.49 -28.53 -1.00
C LEU A 20 -10.55 -28.16 0.15
N VAL A 21 -9.60 -27.27 -0.10
CA VAL A 21 -8.88 -26.58 0.98
C VAL A 21 -9.95 -25.76 1.69
N PRO A 22 -10.26 -26.06 2.97
CA PRO A 22 -11.17 -25.21 3.70
C PRO A 22 -10.55 -23.80 3.70
N ALA A 23 -11.28 -22.80 3.22
CA ALA A 23 -10.92 -21.41 3.46
C ALA A 23 -10.77 -21.28 4.97
N SER A 24 -9.57 -20.95 5.45
CA SER A 24 -9.39 -20.62 6.87
C SER A 24 -10.41 -19.53 7.18
N PRO A 25 -11.18 -19.66 8.30
CA PRO A 25 -12.03 -18.56 8.71
C PRO A 25 -11.14 -17.32 8.76
N ALA A 26 -11.58 -16.25 8.12
CA ALA A 26 -10.92 -14.95 8.27
C ALA A 26 -10.78 -14.75 9.79
N SER A 27 -9.55 -14.80 10.29
CA SER A 27 -9.29 -14.49 11.69
C SER A 27 -9.82 -13.09 11.88
N ALA A 28 -10.74 -12.91 12.82
CA ALA A 28 -11.25 -11.59 13.12
C ALA A 28 -10.00 -10.71 13.37
N ARG A 29 -9.81 -9.69 12.53
CA ARG A 29 -8.71 -8.76 12.69
C ARG A 29 -8.80 -8.19 14.10
N VAL A 30 -7.71 -8.24 14.81
CA VAL A 30 -7.62 -7.63 16.14
C VAL A 30 -7.13 -6.22 15.92
N ASP A 31 -8.03 -5.25 16.04
CA ASP A 31 -7.66 -3.85 16.06
C ASP A 31 -6.54 -3.64 17.08
N SER A 32 -5.40 -3.14 16.65
CA SER A 32 -4.23 -3.14 17.50
C SER A 32 -3.30 -1.96 17.23
N ARG A 33 -3.05 -1.18 18.27
CA ARG A 33 -1.98 -0.19 18.30
C ARG A 33 -0.60 -0.78 18.62
N THR A 34 -0.48 -2.11 18.57
CA THR A 34 0.76 -2.83 18.88
C THR A 34 1.42 -3.45 17.66
N ARG A 35 0.88 -3.26 16.46
CA ARG A 35 1.52 -3.70 15.22
C ARG A 35 2.64 -2.74 14.82
N PRO A 36 3.80 -3.26 14.36
CA PRO A 36 4.85 -2.43 13.78
C PRO A 36 4.33 -1.67 12.56
N ILE A 37 4.72 -0.41 12.43
CA ILE A 37 4.32 0.46 11.32
C ILE A 37 5.55 0.76 10.47
N ILE A 38 5.41 0.61 9.15
CA ILE A 38 6.47 0.83 8.17
C ILE A 38 6.09 2.05 7.32
N PHE A 39 6.91 3.10 7.39
CA PHE A 39 6.71 4.34 6.63
C PHE A 39 7.59 4.34 5.40
N VAL A 40 6.97 4.53 4.24
CA VAL A 40 7.62 4.53 2.93
C VAL A 40 7.39 5.87 2.25
N HIS A 41 8.46 6.64 2.02
CA HIS A 41 8.38 7.95 1.41
C HIS A 41 8.18 7.90 -0.12
N GLY A 42 8.00 9.06 -0.75
CA GLY A 42 7.75 9.20 -2.19
C GLY A 42 9.01 9.29 -3.05
N LEU A 43 8.81 9.61 -4.33
CA LEU A 43 9.87 9.99 -5.26
C LEU A 43 10.58 11.24 -4.75
N ASP A 44 11.90 11.22 -4.75
CA ASP A 44 12.74 12.39 -4.53
C ASP A 44 13.46 12.72 -5.85
N PRO A 45 12.92 13.60 -6.68
CA PRO A 45 13.65 14.11 -7.84
C PRO A 45 14.76 15.04 -7.36
N ASP A 46 15.97 14.84 -7.86
CA ASP A 46 17.19 15.57 -7.44
C ASP A 46 17.10 17.12 -7.47
N TRP A 47 16.02 17.68 -8.00
CA TRP A 47 15.80 19.12 -8.07
C TRP A 47 14.77 19.66 -7.06
N ASP A 48 14.13 18.78 -6.29
CA ASP A 48 13.15 19.18 -5.27
C ASP A 48 13.85 19.38 -3.93
N PHE A 49 13.88 20.62 -3.46
CA PHE A 49 14.49 20.98 -2.19
C PHE A 49 13.66 20.58 -0.97
N ASP A 50 12.42 20.13 -1.17
CA ASP A 50 11.53 19.55 -0.13
C ASP A 50 11.69 18.02 -0.02
N ALA A 51 12.92 17.57 -0.18
CA ALA A 51 13.37 16.20 -0.29
C ALA A 51 12.53 15.20 0.54
N SER A 52 11.69 14.42 -0.14
CA SER A 52 11.01 13.27 0.46
C SER A 52 12.00 12.23 1.00
N SER A 53 13.27 12.28 0.57
CA SER A 53 14.40 11.48 1.06
C SER A 53 14.81 11.76 2.50
N ASN A 54 14.24 12.77 3.17
CA ASN A 54 14.49 13.00 4.59
C ASN A 54 13.41 12.30 5.44
N CYS A 55 13.72 11.14 5.96
CA CYS A 55 12.80 10.37 6.79
C CYS A 55 12.34 11.10 8.07
N ALA A 56 13.04 12.17 8.49
CA ALA A 56 12.59 13.00 9.60
C ALA A 56 11.25 13.71 9.33
N ASN A 57 10.81 13.79 8.09
CA ASN A 57 9.49 14.31 7.73
C ASN A 57 8.35 13.52 8.40
N TRP A 58 8.56 12.24 8.69
CA TRP A 58 7.61 11.40 9.39
C TRP A 58 7.50 11.67 10.89
N ASN A 59 8.45 12.41 11.49
CA ASN A 59 8.55 12.55 12.95
C ASN A 59 7.29 13.14 13.59
N GLN A 60 6.61 14.06 12.92
CA GLN A 60 5.40 14.68 13.46
C GLN A 60 4.25 13.67 13.51
N LEU A 61 4.00 12.94 12.43
CA LEU A 61 2.99 11.88 12.39
C LEU A 61 3.32 10.75 13.37
N MET A 62 4.57 10.28 13.41
CA MET A 62 5.01 9.24 14.34
C MET A 62 4.82 9.67 15.80
N THR A 63 5.11 10.92 16.14
CA THR A 63 4.87 11.47 17.49
C THR A 63 3.38 11.47 17.81
N ALA A 64 2.54 11.95 16.91
CA ALA A 64 1.10 11.96 17.11
C ALA A 64 0.52 10.54 17.27
N LEU A 65 0.97 9.58 16.47
CA LEU A 65 0.56 8.17 16.61
C LEU A 65 0.96 7.60 17.98
N ARG A 66 2.17 7.92 18.48
CA ARG A 66 2.59 7.52 19.83
C ARG A 66 1.71 8.14 20.91
N ASP A 67 1.38 9.43 20.79
CA ASP A 67 0.50 10.15 21.73
C ASP A 67 -0.92 9.56 21.72
N TRP A 68 -1.36 8.99 20.60
CA TRP A 68 -2.64 8.28 20.49
C TRP A 68 -2.56 6.81 20.89
N GLY A 69 -1.40 6.33 21.34
CA GLY A 69 -1.23 5.03 21.98
C GLY A 69 -0.61 3.93 21.11
N HIS A 70 -0.07 4.23 19.92
CA HIS A 70 0.70 3.26 19.15
C HIS A 70 2.05 3.02 19.85
N ASN A 71 2.25 1.80 20.35
CA ASN A 71 3.42 1.44 21.16
C ASN A 71 4.42 0.51 20.45
N ALA A 72 4.06 0.05 19.24
CA ALA A 72 4.92 -0.83 18.45
C ALA A 72 6.10 -0.07 17.82
N PRO A 73 7.11 -0.79 17.32
CA PRO A 73 8.15 -0.20 16.49
C PRO A 73 7.58 0.56 15.30
N MET A 74 8.19 1.68 14.97
CA MET A 74 7.89 2.48 13.80
C MET A 74 9.17 2.61 12.98
N HIS A 75 9.13 2.15 11.73
CA HIS A 75 10.27 2.08 10.82
C HIS A 75 10.10 3.05 9.69
N THR A 76 11.05 3.94 9.47
CA THR A 76 11.13 4.78 8.28
C THR A 76 12.16 4.21 7.33
N MET A 77 11.75 3.90 6.09
CA MET A 77 12.54 3.09 5.17
C MET A 77 13.44 3.94 4.27
N LYS A 78 14.76 3.69 4.36
CA LYS A 78 15.72 4.13 3.37
C LYS A 78 15.66 3.20 2.15
N TYR A 79 15.62 3.76 0.94
CA TYR A 79 15.81 3.02 -0.31
C TYR A 79 16.65 3.77 -1.36
N TYR A 80 16.76 5.08 -1.29
CA TYR A 80 17.74 5.83 -2.09
C TYR A 80 19.09 5.96 -1.37
N ALA A 81 20.14 6.09 -2.15
CA ALA A 81 21.50 6.32 -1.61
C ALA A 81 21.58 7.59 -0.75
N GLN A 82 20.86 8.66 -1.17
CA GLN A 82 20.82 9.95 -0.50
C GLN A 82 19.87 10.05 0.69
N ASP A 83 19.03 9.04 0.95
CA ASP A 83 18.08 9.08 2.06
C ASP A 83 18.78 9.29 3.40
N THR A 84 18.21 10.19 4.21
CA THR A 84 18.75 10.61 5.49
C THR A 84 17.75 10.42 6.63
N ASN A 85 18.27 10.30 7.85
CA ASN A 85 17.48 10.22 9.09
C ASN A 85 16.45 9.05 9.13
N CYS A 86 16.66 8.03 8.31
CA CYS A 86 15.81 6.84 8.32
C CYS A 86 16.25 5.87 9.42
N THR A 87 15.30 5.13 9.99
CA THR A 87 15.59 4.15 11.05
C THR A 87 16.07 2.83 10.49
N ASP A 88 15.62 2.47 9.28
CA ASP A 88 15.89 1.18 8.65
C ASP A 88 16.20 1.36 7.16
N SER A 89 16.74 0.30 6.53
CA SER A 89 17.10 0.33 5.12
C SER A 89 16.65 -0.94 4.42
N MET A 90 16.00 -0.78 3.28
CA MET A 90 15.71 -1.87 2.36
C MET A 90 16.62 -1.83 1.11
N GLY A 91 17.60 -0.91 1.06
CA GLY A 91 18.55 -0.83 -0.04
C GLY A 91 19.25 0.52 -0.17
N SER A 92 20.00 0.65 -1.25
CA SER A 92 20.68 1.90 -1.64
C SER A 92 20.59 2.00 -3.17
N THR A 93 19.51 2.59 -3.65
CA THR A 93 19.11 2.66 -5.06
C THR A 93 19.12 4.12 -5.54
N ASP A 94 18.62 4.35 -6.74
CA ASP A 94 18.41 5.67 -7.33
C ASP A 94 17.04 5.74 -8.03
N GLN A 95 16.72 6.88 -8.64
CA GLN A 95 15.45 7.14 -9.33
C GLN A 95 15.28 6.34 -10.63
N ASN A 96 16.33 5.67 -11.12
CA ASN A 96 16.26 4.74 -12.24
C ASN A 96 15.99 3.29 -11.84
N THR A 97 15.93 3.02 -10.54
CA THR A 97 15.48 1.73 -10.04
C THR A 97 13.96 1.63 -10.17
N SER A 98 13.47 0.59 -10.84
CA SER A 98 12.03 0.37 -11.05
C SER A 98 11.27 0.28 -9.71
N ILE A 99 10.05 0.81 -9.68
CA ILE A 99 9.14 0.69 -8.53
C ILE A 99 8.85 -0.78 -8.21
N TRP A 100 8.84 -1.68 -9.22
CA TRP A 100 8.77 -3.13 -8.98
C TRP A 100 9.94 -3.64 -8.13
N THR A 101 11.16 -3.18 -8.41
CA THR A 101 12.35 -3.54 -7.62
C THR A 101 12.24 -3.00 -6.19
N LEU A 102 11.77 -1.76 -6.02
CA LEU A 102 11.53 -1.19 -4.70
C LEU A 102 10.45 -1.97 -3.93
N GLY A 103 9.39 -2.39 -4.62
CA GLY A 103 8.36 -3.28 -4.05
C GLY A 103 8.92 -4.61 -3.59
N TYR A 104 9.83 -5.22 -4.38
CA TYR A 104 10.54 -6.44 -3.98
C TYR A 104 11.38 -6.22 -2.72
N LEU A 105 12.16 -5.14 -2.68
CA LEU A 105 13.01 -4.83 -1.52
C LEU A 105 12.18 -4.63 -0.25
N LEU A 106 11.04 -3.96 -0.35
CA LEU A 106 10.11 -3.79 0.76
C LEU A 106 9.51 -5.13 1.19
N ALA A 107 9.09 -5.96 0.25
CA ALA A 107 8.52 -7.28 0.53
C ALA A 107 9.54 -8.20 1.23
N ASP A 108 10.77 -8.23 0.74
CA ASP A 108 11.87 -9.01 1.30
C ASP A 108 12.23 -8.56 2.73
N TRP A 109 12.30 -7.23 2.94
CA TRP A 109 12.53 -6.66 4.28
C TRP A 109 11.43 -7.03 5.27
N ILE A 110 10.14 -6.90 4.86
CA ILE A 110 8.99 -7.28 5.70
C ILE A 110 9.01 -8.78 6.00
N TRP A 111 9.34 -9.60 5.01
CA TRP A 111 9.44 -11.04 5.17
C TRP A 111 10.48 -11.40 6.25
N ASP A 112 11.69 -10.91 6.11
CA ASP A 112 12.82 -11.26 6.99
C ASP A 112 12.65 -10.74 8.42
N HIS A 113 12.04 -9.55 8.58
CA HIS A 113 11.94 -8.92 9.89
C HIS A 113 10.67 -9.31 10.65
N TYR A 114 9.59 -9.64 9.95
CA TYR A 114 8.27 -9.82 10.57
C TYR A 114 7.53 -11.07 10.13
N THR A 115 7.31 -11.26 8.83
CA THR A 115 6.43 -12.31 8.33
C THR A 115 6.90 -13.70 8.71
N VAL A 116 8.20 -14.02 8.62
CA VAL A 116 8.77 -15.33 9.04
C VAL A 116 8.58 -15.62 10.52
N ARG A 117 8.33 -14.59 11.33
CA ARG A 117 8.07 -14.69 12.77
C ARG A 117 6.59 -14.70 13.10
N GLY A 118 5.71 -14.69 12.10
CA GLY A 118 4.25 -14.63 12.27
C GLY A 118 3.74 -13.29 12.82
N ILE A 119 4.51 -12.20 12.66
CA ILE A 119 4.15 -10.87 13.16
C ILE A 119 3.58 -10.06 12.01
N PRO A 120 2.30 -9.65 12.08
CA PRO A 120 1.71 -8.75 11.09
C PRO A 120 2.23 -7.32 11.27
N VAL A 121 2.26 -6.57 10.18
CA VAL A 121 2.69 -5.17 10.13
C VAL A 121 1.67 -4.31 9.42
N ASP A 122 1.76 -3.00 9.64
CA ASP A 122 1.02 -1.98 8.90
C ASP A 122 1.98 -1.15 8.05
N ILE A 123 1.49 -0.60 6.94
CA ILE A 123 2.29 0.24 6.04
C ILE A 123 1.62 1.60 5.89
N VAL A 124 2.39 2.68 5.98
CA VAL A 124 1.97 4.03 5.62
C VAL A 124 2.86 4.51 4.48
N GLY A 125 2.30 4.66 3.30
CA GLY A 125 3.02 5.09 2.10
C GLY A 125 2.60 6.47 1.64
N HIS A 126 3.55 7.39 1.45
CA HIS A 126 3.31 8.70 0.86
C HIS A 126 3.72 8.70 -0.61
N SER A 127 2.91 9.32 -1.47
CA SER A 127 3.25 9.47 -2.90
C SER A 127 3.59 8.12 -3.54
N MET A 128 4.73 8.02 -4.26
CA MET A 128 5.24 6.76 -4.81
C MET A 128 5.38 5.64 -3.76
N GLY A 129 5.57 5.96 -2.48
CA GLY A 129 5.68 4.98 -1.39
C GLY A 129 4.46 4.07 -1.26
N GLY A 130 3.26 4.58 -1.54
CA GLY A 130 2.05 3.76 -1.60
C GLY A 130 2.03 2.81 -2.81
N LEU A 131 2.64 3.18 -3.94
CA LEU A 131 2.81 2.28 -5.08
C LEU A 131 3.88 1.21 -4.81
N ILE A 132 4.93 1.53 -4.04
CA ILE A 132 5.91 0.56 -3.56
C ILE A 132 5.22 -0.49 -2.68
N ALA A 133 4.35 -0.07 -1.75
CA ALA A 133 3.54 -0.98 -0.93
C ALA A 133 2.61 -1.84 -1.78
N ARG A 134 1.95 -1.25 -2.79
CA ARG A 134 1.08 -1.96 -3.73
C ARG A 134 1.86 -3.01 -4.53
N ALA A 135 3.05 -2.67 -5.03
CA ALA A 135 3.93 -3.59 -5.74
C ALA A 135 4.43 -4.73 -4.83
N ALA A 136 4.76 -4.42 -3.57
CA ALA A 136 5.22 -5.42 -2.59
C ALA A 136 4.17 -6.52 -2.37
N LEU A 137 2.90 -6.16 -2.27
CA LEU A 137 1.80 -7.10 -2.08
C LEU A 137 1.38 -7.82 -3.37
N ALA A 138 1.49 -7.14 -4.52
CA ALA A 138 1.02 -7.64 -5.80
C ALA A 138 1.75 -8.89 -6.30
N ASN A 139 3.01 -9.07 -5.93
CA ASN A 139 3.87 -10.12 -6.48
C ASN A 139 4.23 -11.24 -5.48
N THR A 140 3.61 -11.26 -4.31
CA THR A 140 3.81 -12.34 -3.34
C THR A 140 3.47 -13.70 -3.97
N GLY A 141 4.29 -14.71 -3.69
CA GLY A 141 4.16 -16.05 -4.26
C GLY A 141 4.77 -16.22 -5.66
N ALA A 142 5.21 -15.14 -6.32
CA ALA A 142 5.94 -15.23 -7.58
C ALA A 142 7.37 -15.79 -7.38
N PRO A 143 7.99 -16.40 -8.39
CA PRO A 143 9.36 -16.89 -8.28
C PRO A 143 10.34 -15.78 -7.85
N GLY A 144 11.08 -16.04 -6.78
CA GLY A 144 12.05 -15.09 -6.21
C GLY A 144 11.46 -14.07 -5.23
N TRP A 145 10.15 -14.03 -5.07
CA TRP A 145 9.45 -13.17 -4.08
C TRP A 145 9.11 -13.95 -2.82
N PRO A 146 8.86 -13.26 -1.68
CA PRO A 146 8.26 -13.89 -0.52
C PRO A 146 6.97 -14.63 -0.86
N GLN A 147 6.74 -15.78 -0.23
CA GLN A 147 5.56 -16.61 -0.49
C GLN A 147 4.25 -15.87 -0.17
N TYR A 148 4.27 -15.06 0.87
CA TYR A 148 3.18 -14.20 1.32
C TYR A 148 3.73 -13.10 2.22
N LEU A 149 2.94 -12.11 2.54
CA LEU A 149 3.26 -11.10 3.55
C LEU A 149 2.11 -11.02 4.56
N LEU A 150 2.44 -10.80 5.82
CA LEU A 150 1.50 -10.48 6.88
C LEU A 150 1.40 -8.96 6.97
N VAL A 151 0.57 -8.35 6.13
CA VAL A 151 0.28 -6.92 6.14
C VAL A 151 -1.20 -6.74 6.40
N GLU A 152 -1.54 -6.13 7.53
CA GLU A 152 -2.93 -5.94 7.95
C GLU A 152 -3.54 -4.68 7.35
N ASP A 153 -2.88 -3.54 7.54
CA ASP A 153 -3.37 -2.26 7.06
C ASP A 153 -2.35 -1.58 6.15
N VAL A 154 -2.84 -0.96 5.07
CA VAL A 154 -2.06 -0.06 4.23
C VAL A 154 -2.79 1.26 4.11
N VAL A 155 -2.17 2.32 4.59
CA VAL A 155 -2.64 3.70 4.42
C VAL A 155 -1.80 4.37 3.35
N THR A 156 -2.43 4.90 2.32
CA THR A 156 -1.74 5.65 1.28
C THR A 156 -2.11 7.13 1.35
N LEU A 157 -1.11 7.98 1.35
CA LEU A 157 -1.22 9.43 1.49
C LEU A 157 -0.77 10.08 0.18
N GLY A 158 -1.68 10.67 -0.59
CA GLY A 158 -1.37 11.31 -1.85
C GLY A 158 -0.65 10.37 -2.85
N THR A 159 -1.05 9.10 -2.93
CA THR A 159 -0.41 8.12 -3.83
C THR A 159 -1.04 8.14 -5.21
N PRO A 160 -0.26 8.30 -6.29
CA PRO A 160 -0.79 8.34 -7.66
C PRO A 160 -1.18 6.94 -8.17
N HIS A 161 -2.27 6.36 -7.63
CA HIS A 161 -2.73 5.01 -7.97
C HIS A 161 -3.08 4.81 -9.44
N GLN A 162 -3.46 5.90 -10.14
CA GLN A 162 -3.76 5.94 -11.58
C GLN A 162 -2.70 6.72 -12.36
N GLY A 163 -1.62 7.12 -11.71
CA GLY A 163 -0.55 7.91 -12.26
C GLY A 163 -0.67 9.41 -11.96
N SER A 164 0.34 10.14 -12.40
CA SER A 164 0.49 11.58 -12.21
C SER A 164 0.97 12.24 -13.51
N ASP A 165 0.29 13.28 -13.96
CA ASP A 165 0.74 14.09 -15.11
C ASP A 165 2.02 14.84 -14.80
N SER A 166 2.31 15.15 -13.54
CA SER A 166 3.57 15.75 -13.10
C SER A 166 4.78 14.88 -13.46
N ALA A 167 4.61 13.57 -13.59
CA ALA A 167 5.65 12.63 -13.97
C ALA A 167 6.16 12.79 -15.42
N TYR A 168 5.49 13.60 -16.26
CA TYR A 168 6.03 13.99 -17.56
C TYR A 168 7.14 15.05 -17.45
N GLY A 169 7.30 15.66 -16.28
CA GLY A 169 8.34 16.66 -16.02
C GLY A 169 9.73 16.06 -15.76
N CYS A 170 9.87 14.74 -15.65
CA CYS A 170 11.14 14.07 -15.39
C CYS A 170 11.39 12.84 -16.27
N TRP A 171 12.66 12.35 -16.30
CA TRP A 171 13.14 11.35 -17.26
C TRP A 171 13.67 10.07 -16.59
N TYR A 172 13.50 9.91 -15.28
CA TYR A 172 13.90 8.72 -14.56
C TYR A 172 12.91 7.57 -14.83
N THR A 173 13.36 6.34 -14.67
CA THR A 173 12.51 5.13 -14.79
C THR A 173 11.27 5.25 -13.91
N GLN A 174 11.42 5.71 -12.68
CA GLN A 174 10.29 5.88 -11.75
C GLN A 174 9.28 6.91 -12.27
N CYS A 175 9.75 8.01 -12.89
CA CYS A 175 8.85 8.97 -13.52
C CYS A 175 8.06 8.34 -14.67
N GLU A 176 8.71 7.52 -15.50
CA GLU A 176 8.02 6.82 -16.58
C GLU A 176 6.96 5.84 -16.04
N GLU A 177 7.28 5.15 -14.95
CA GLU A 177 6.35 4.24 -14.27
C GLU A 177 5.20 4.99 -13.58
N LEU A 178 5.42 6.22 -13.12
CA LEU A 178 4.39 7.07 -12.51
C LEU A 178 3.46 7.75 -13.52
N ARG A 179 3.76 7.76 -14.82
CA ARG A 179 2.89 8.38 -15.83
C ARG A 179 1.55 7.64 -15.92
N PRO A 180 0.43 8.33 -16.13
CA PRO A 180 -0.86 7.70 -16.36
C PRO A 180 -0.78 6.66 -17.50
N ASN A 181 -1.42 5.53 -17.30
CA ASN A 181 -1.40 4.39 -18.23
C ASN A 181 -0.02 3.79 -18.52
N SER A 182 0.97 3.98 -17.66
CA SER A 182 2.26 3.29 -17.77
C SER A 182 2.08 1.77 -17.70
N ALA A 183 3.00 1.02 -18.32
CA ALA A 183 2.99 -0.44 -18.24
C ALA A 183 3.07 -0.94 -16.79
N PHE A 184 3.79 -0.22 -15.93
CA PHE A 184 3.86 -0.50 -14.50
C PHE A 184 2.47 -0.43 -13.85
N LEU A 185 1.76 0.69 -13.97
CA LEU A 185 0.45 0.88 -13.35
C LEU A 185 -0.59 -0.10 -13.90
N GLN A 186 -0.55 -0.39 -15.20
CA GLN A 186 -1.45 -1.38 -15.82
C GLN A 186 -1.18 -2.82 -15.35
N SER A 187 0.03 -3.13 -14.90
CA SER A 187 0.40 -4.46 -14.39
C SER A 187 0.05 -4.64 -12.91
N LEU A 188 -0.23 -3.56 -12.17
CA LEU A 188 -0.60 -3.65 -10.76
C LEU A 188 -2.06 -4.09 -10.59
N PRO A 189 -2.32 -5.16 -9.82
CA PRO A 189 -3.68 -5.54 -9.49
C PRO A 189 -4.37 -4.45 -8.67
N GLU A 190 -5.68 -4.34 -8.81
CA GLU A 190 -6.50 -3.57 -7.90
C GLU A 190 -6.52 -4.24 -6.52
N ASN A 191 -6.29 -3.48 -5.47
CA ASN A 191 -6.40 -3.92 -4.09
C ASN A 191 -5.64 -5.24 -3.77
N PRO A 192 -4.29 -5.33 -3.97
CA PRO A 192 -3.54 -6.53 -3.67
C PRO A 192 -3.57 -6.84 -2.16
N GLN A 193 -3.61 -8.14 -1.85
CA GLN A 193 -3.84 -8.62 -0.49
C GLN A 193 -2.64 -9.38 0.06
N GLY A 194 -2.27 -9.10 1.30
CA GLY A 194 -1.41 -9.96 2.11
C GLY A 194 -2.14 -11.21 2.61
N TYR A 195 -1.40 -12.09 3.26
CA TYR A 195 -1.97 -13.29 3.86
C TYR A 195 -2.86 -12.94 5.07
N GLY A 196 -4.11 -13.35 5.01
CA GLY A 196 -5.12 -12.99 6.02
C GLY A 196 -6.00 -11.80 5.60
N GLY A 197 -5.65 -11.17 4.49
CA GLY A 197 -6.31 -9.96 3.98
C GLY A 197 -5.57 -8.69 4.40
N THR A 198 -5.70 -7.65 3.59
CA THR A 198 -5.13 -6.31 3.86
C THR A 198 -6.25 -5.29 3.72
N ASP A 199 -6.41 -4.43 4.71
CA ASP A 199 -7.30 -3.29 4.61
C ASP A 199 -6.57 -2.09 4.00
N TRP A 200 -7.19 -1.48 2.98
CA TRP A 200 -6.62 -0.34 2.27
C TRP A 200 -7.41 0.92 2.56
N THR A 201 -6.71 1.92 3.10
CA THR A 201 -7.23 3.28 3.26
C THR A 201 -6.48 4.23 2.34
N LEU A 202 -7.20 4.89 1.45
CA LEU A 202 -6.64 5.84 0.50
C LEU A 202 -6.99 7.26 0.94
N VAL A 203 -5.99 8.12 1.05
CA VAL A 203 -6.16 9.53 1.39
C VAL A 203 -5.62 10.39 0.26
N GLY A 204 -6.47 11.26 -0.26
CA GLY A 204 -6.15 12.21 -1.33
C GLY A 204 -6.66 13.61 -1.04
N SER A 205 -6.31 14.58 -1.88
CA SER A 205 -6.76 15.96 -1.80
C SER A 205 -6.91 16.58 -3.19
N ASP A 206 -7.95 17.39 -3.38
CA ASP A 206 -8.15 18.20 -4.59
C ASP A 206 -7.10 19.31 -4.75
N SER A 207 -6.44 19.68 -3.65
CA SER A 207 -5.33 20.67 -3.65
C SER A 207 -3.98 20.06 -3.94
N ASP A 208 -3.87 18.73 -3.95
CA ASP A 208 -2.66 18.03 -4.36
C ASP A 208 -2.50 18.08 -5.88
N LEU A 209 -1.78 19.09 -6.39
CA LEU A 209 -1.62 19.29 -7.82
C LEU A 209 -0.81 18.18 -8.52
N HIS A 210 -0.13 17.33 -7.77
CA HIS A 210 0.63 16.21 -8.32
C HIS A 210 -0.23 14.96 -8.50
N VAL A 211 -1.22 14.73 -7.65
CA VAL A 211 -1.94 13.46 -7.59
C VAL A 211 -3.45 13.62 -7.74
N GLN A 212 -4.08 14.63 -7.12
CA GLN A 212 -5.51 14.90 -7.19
C GLN A 212 -6.37 13.63 -6.98
N GLN A 213 -7.37 13.41 -7.84
CA GLN A 213 -8.29 12.27 -7.79
C GLN A 213 -7.60 10.90 -7.89
N SER A 214 -6.38 10.83 -8.47
CA SER A 214 -5.58 9.63 -8.51
C SER A 214 -5.25 9.09 -7.11
N GLY A 215 -5.19 9.96 -6.10
CA GLY A 215 -4.95 9.60 -4.70
C GLY A 215 -5.96 8.62 -4.12
N VAL A 216 -7.19 8.61 -4.63
CA VAL A 216 -8.26 7.69 -4.24
C VAL A 216 -8.69 6.78 -5.40
N GLY A 217 -7.86 6.68 -6.43
CA GLY A 217 -8.16 6.04 -7.71
C GLY A 217 -8.02 4.51 -7.74
N MET A 218 -7.75 3.84 -6.64
CA MET A 218 -7.69 2.38 -6.53
C MET A 218 -8.95 1.85 -5.83
N THR A 219 -9.32 0.59 -6.08
CA THR A 219 -10.36 -0.10 -5.30
C THR A 219 -9.89 -0.30 -3.86
N ALA A 220 -10.63 0.26 -2.91
CA ALA A 220 -10.34 0.15 -1.48
C ALA A 220 -11.63 0.29 -0.68
N ALA A 221 -11.66 -0.31 0.53
CA ALA A 221 -12.81 -0.21 1.42
C ALA A 221 -12.97 1.20 1.98
N HIS A 222 -11.86 1.91 2.17
CA HIS A 222 -11.82 3.21 2.81
C HIS A 222 -11.13 4.23 1.93
N LYS A 223 -11.78 5.37 1.71
CA LYS A 223 -11.24 6.49 0.95
C LYS A 223 -11.63 7.80 1.61
N VAL A 224 -10.67 8.72 1.66
CA VAL A 224 -10.85 10.08 2.16
C VAL A 224 -10.32 11.04 1.10
N MET A 225 -11.16 11.95 0.66
CA MET A 225 -10.81 12.97 -0.32
C MET A 225 -11.04 14.35 0.29
N TYR A 226 -9.96 15.06 0.60
CA TYR A 226 -10.04 16.43 1.08
C TYR A 226 -10.36 17.37 -0.06
N LEU A 227 -11.19 18.37 0.24
CA LEU A 227 -11.66 19.35 -0.73
C LEU A 227 -10.72 20.55 -0.71
N TYR A 228 -10.71 21.31 -1.83
CA TYR A 228 -9.96 22.56 -1.90
C TYR A 228 -10.44 23.55 -0.80
N PRO A 229 -9.53 24.28 -0.10
CA PRO A 229 -8.10 24.49 -0.37
C PRO A 229 -7.11 23.65 0.47
N ASP A 230 -7.49 22.50 0.94
CA ASP A 230 -6.73 21.73 1.92
C ASP A 230 -5.37 21.20 1.38
N TYR A 231 -4.94 20.02 1.76
CA TYR A 231 -3.60 19.47 1.63
C TYR A 231 -2.94 19.57 0.24
N GLY A 232 -1.80 20.26 0.14
CA GLY A 232 -0.83 20.05 -0.93
C GLY A 232 -0.06 18.74 -0.77
N HIS A 233 0.75 18.37 -1.78
CA HIS A 233 1.38 17.04 -1.84
C HIS A 233 2.28 16.72 -0.64
N SER A 234 2.95 17.71 -0.05
CA SER A 234 3.86 17.52 1.09
C SER A 234 3.21 17.70 2.47
N ASP A 235 1.90 17.98 2.53
CA ASP A 235 1.24 18.31 3.80
C ASP A 235 0.73 17.07 4.55
N TYR A 236 0.62 15.93 3.87
CA TYR A 236 -0.01 14.72 4.41
C TYR A 236 0.64 14.16 5.69
N TYR A 237 1.94 14.31 5.88
CA TYR A 237 2.61 13.79 7.08
C TYR A 237 2.93 14.86 8.12
N THR A 238 2.60 16.12 7.86
CA THR A 238 2.84 17.24 8.78
C THR A 238 1.60 17.67 9.52
N ASP A 239 0.40 17.44 8.99
CA ASP A 239 -0.84 17.84 9.67
C ASP A 239 -1.39 16.74 10.57
N THR A 240 -1.20 16.94 11.86
CA THR A 240 -1.73 16.10 12.93
C THR A 240 -2.89 16.74 13.68
N SER A 241 -3.42 17.86 13.18
CA SER A 241 -4.60 18.50 13.77
C SER A 241 -5.84 17.59 13.67
N PRO A 242 -6.86 17.77 14.52
CA PRO A 242 -7.90 16.74 14.63
C PRO A 242 -9.01 16.79 13.58
N LEU A 243 -9.31 17.95 12.96
CA LEU A 243 -10.54 18.10 12.15
C LEU A 243 -10.33 18.95 10.90
N GLU A 244 -10.94 18.51 9.78
CA GLU A 244 -11.03 19.18 8.49
C GLU A 244 -12.26 18.67 7.72
N ASP A 245 -12.69 19.36 6.65
CA ASP A 245 -13.78 18.89 5.79
C ASP A 245 -13.26 17.93 4.72
N ALA A 246 -13.96 16.82 4.49
CA ALA A 246 -13.60 15.84 3.48
C ALA A 246 -14.82 15.10 2.93
N ASP A 247 -14.73 14.58 1.71
CA ASP A 247 -15.60 13.53 1.20
C ASP A 247 -15.06 12.17 1.60
N VAL A 248 -15.91 11.35 2.18
CA VAL A 248 -15.53 10.05 2.74
C VAL A 248 -16.33 8.93 2.12
N HIS A 249 -15.64 7.87 1.73
CA HIS A 249 -16.21 6.58 1.39
C HIS A 249 -15.64 5.55 2.36
N TRP A 250 -16.46 4.98 3.21
CA TRP A 250 -16.01 4.11 4.27
C TRP A 250 -16.75 2.77 4.29
N ASN A 251 -16.05 1.68 4.55
CA ASN A 251 -16.59 0.31 4.61
C ASN A 251 -17.32 -0.15 3.33
N ASN A 252 -16.78 0.15 2.15
CA ASN A 252 -17.47 -0.14 0.88
C ASN A 252 -18.92 0.35 0.85
N GLY A 253 -19.23 1.41 1.59
CA GLY A 253 -20.56 1.97 1.71
C GLY A 253 -21.16 2.40 0.37
N ALA A 254 -22.42 2.83 0.38
CA ALA A 254 -23.22 3.10 -0.81
C ALA A 254 -22.76 4.31 -1.67
N GLY A 255 -21.54 4.80 -1.48
CA GLY A 255 -20.95 5.90 -2.23
C GLY A 255 -20.25 6.92 -1.34
N TRP A 256 -19.84 8.02 -1.96
CA TRP A 256 -19.22 9.15 -1.26
C TRP A 256 -20.27 9.96 -0.50
N TYR A 257 -19.90 10.42 0.68
CA TYR A 257 -20.68 11.36 1.46
C TYR A 257 -19.77 12.45 2.04
N ALA A 258 -20.27 13.69 2.04
CA ALA A 258 -19.56 14.81 2.64
C ALA A 258 -19.56 14.68 4.15
N TRP A 259 -18.40 14.82 4.76
CA TRP A 259 -18.23 14.81 6.20
C TRP A 259 -17.60 16.13 6.65
N TYR A 260 -18.44 17.03 7.11
CA TYR A 260 -18.01 18.30 7.67
C TYR A 260 -17.32 18.10 9.00
N SER A 261 -16.17 18.76 9.20
CA SER A 261 -15.31 18.54 10.35
C SER A 261 -14.84 17.09 10.47
N ALA A 262 -14.47 16.50 9.35
CA ALA A 262 -13.85 15.18 9.29
C ALA A 262 -12.49 15.18 9.99
N LEU A 263 -11.98 13.99 10.25
CA LEU A 263 -10.64 13.84 10.84
C LEU A 263 -9.59 14.33 9.85
N ARG A 264 -8.52 14.97 10.34
CA ARG A 264 -7.36 15.30 9.49
C ARG A 264 -6.51 14.06 9.20
N VAL A 265 -5.59 14.18 8.24
CA VAL A 265 -4.80 13.06 7.69
C VAL A 265 -4.16 12.20 8.76
N GLY A 266 -3.47 12.82 9.74
CA GLY A 266 -2.84 12.08 10.84
C GLY A 266 -3.85 11.27 11.64
N LYS A 267 -5.06 11.82 11.88
CA LYS A 267 -6.10 11.13 12.64
C LYS A 267 -6.81 10.05 11.84
N TRP A 268 -6.98 10.23 10.52
CA TRP A 268 -7.43 9.14 9.64
C TRP A 268 -6.42 8.00 9.61
N THR A 269 -5.12 8.33 9.61
CA THR A 269 -4.06 7.32 9.69
C THR A 269 -4.16 6.53 10.99
N ASP A 270 -4.28 7.18 12.17
CA ASP A 270 -4.51 6.49 13.45
C ASP A 270 -5.76 5.61 13.40
N TYR A 271 -6.85 6.14 12.83
CA TYR A 271 -8.11 5.42 12.75
C TYR A 271 -8.01 4.18 11.86
N ALA A 272 -7.40 4.32 10.67
CA ALA A 272 -7.21 3.23 9.73
C ALA A 272 -6.30 2.12 10.27
N LEU A 273 -5.22 2.49 10.99
CA LEU A 273 -4.29 1.54 11.61
C LEU A 273 -4.85 0.88 12.89
N THR A 274 -5.92 1.44 13.48
CA THR A 274 -6.45 0.95 14.75
C THR A 274 -7.73 0.16 14.57
N PHE A 275 -8.62 0.65 13.73
CA PHE A 275 -9.94 0.08 13.55
C PHE A 275 -10.01 -0.57 12.18
N GLY A 276 -9.64 -1.84 12.11
CA GLY A 276 -9.94 -2.66 10.95
C GLY A 276 -11.43 -2.61 10.67
N THR A 277 -11.79 -2.15 9.50
CA THR A 277 -13.20 -2.03 9.12
C THR A 277 -13.49 -3.07 8.06
N TYR A 278 -14.53 -3.79 8.29
CA TYR A 278 -15.06 -4.82 7.42
C TYR A 278 -16.01 -4.24 6.39
#